data_d2fc004ee35cc1f6fc0788cdec6ab795
#
_entry.id   d2fc004ee35cc1f6fc0788cdec6ab795
#
_cell.length_a   1.000
_cell.length_b   1.000
_cell.length_c   1.000
_cell.angle_alpha   90.00
_cell.angle_beta   90.00
_cell.angle_gamma   90.00
#
_symmetry.space_group_name_H-M   'P 1'
#
loop_
_entity.id
_entity.type
_entity.pdbx_description
1 polymer ?
#
loop_
_entity_poly.entity_id
_entity_poly.type
_entity_poly.pdbx_seq_one_letter_code
_entity_poly.pdbx_strand_id
1 'polypeptide(L)'
;MITTDLKLEIVKVWEELEKELKIPEAELIEYEMLLAKANNIWCEAKLNNNYALFAPVLAQIINWQKKYIQYLETDTLKGYDVLLNDYEKGFTKKEYDEFFDLLKKELVPFVKKITSLKPLDDSFVYKKYSIDKQKEFAHYLMDVMCFDKKFGLTKESEHPFTSGYGTTDVRVTCHYYENLLTSSIFSMIHELGHATYERQCDSKYDDTALSGGTTMAMHESQSRFYENIVGRSYPFWSKHYPVLQQLFFENLHDVEL
;
A
#
# COMPACT_ATOMS: atom_id res chain seq x y z
N MET A 1 9.86 0.84 -39.07
CA MET A 1 10.04 2.03 -38.20
C MET A 1 9.66 1.58 -36.80
N ILE A 2 10.51 1.77 -35.78
CA ILE A 2 10.21 1.38 -34.40
C ILE A 2 9.14 2.33 -33.84
N THR A 3 8.06 1.80 -33.28
CA THR A 3 6.98 2.60 -32.66
C THR A 3 7.46 3.35 -31.41
N THR A 4 6.72 4.37 -30.99
CA THR A 4 7.02 5.11 -29.75
C THR A 4 6.93 4.18 -28.52
N ASP A 5 5.90 3.35 -28.47
CA ASP A 5 5.68 2.42 -27.35
C ASP A 5 6.84 1.41 -27.22
N LEU A 6 7.30 0.83 -28.33
CA LEU A 6 8.44 -0.08 -28.32
C LEU A 6 9.75 0.60 -27.87
N LYS A 7 9.93 1.89 -28.22
CA LYS A 7 11.09 2.65 -27.70
C LYS A 7 11.03 2.84 -26.20
N LEU A 8 9.85 3.19 -25.67
CA LEU A 8 9.65 3.36 -24.22
C LEU A 8 9.86 2.04 -23.48
N GLU A 9 9.34 0.94 -24.03
CA GLU A 9 9.53 -0.39 -23.46
C GLU A 9 11.01 -0.78 -23.40
N ILE A 10 11.75 -0.59 -24.49
CA ILE A 10 13.20 -0.85 -24.51
C ILE A 10 13.93 -0.01 -23.46
N VAL A 11 13.59 1.27 -23.34
CA VAL A 11 14.21 2.15 -22.34
C VAL A 11 13.93 1.65 -20.92
N LYS A 12 12.67 1.28 -20.62
CA LYS A 12 12.30 0.79 -19.30
C LYS A 12 13.01 -0.52 -18.94
N VAL A 13 13.00 -1.50 -19.86
CA VAL A 13 13.71 -2.78 -19.68
C VAL A 13 15.21 -2.54 -19.49
N TRP A 14 15.80 -1.63 -20.26
CA TRP A 14 17.22 -1.32 -20.13
C TRP A 14 17.55 -0.68 -18.77
N GLU A 15 16.74 0.25 -18.30
CA GLU A 15 16.94 0.89 -16.99
C GLU A 15 16.90 -0.11 -15.83
N GLU A 16 15.98 -1.07 -15.88
CA GLU A 16 15.87 -2.14 -14.87
C GLU A 16 17.08 -3.08 -14.93
N LEU A 17 17.43 -3.54 -16.14
CA LEU A 17 18.59 -4.42 -16.36
C LEU A 17 19.91 -3.73 -15.97
N GLU A 18 20.07 -2.45 -16.26
CA GLU A 18 21.28 -1.69 -15.90
C GLU A 18 21.48 -1.64 -14.37
N LYS A 19 20.40 -1.52 -13.59
CA LYS A 19 20.47 -1.59 -12.13
C LYS A 19 20.95 -2.96 -11.65
N GLU A 20 20.36 -4.02 -12.17
CA GLU A 20 20.74 -5.40 -11.82
C GLU A 20 22.18 -5.72 -12.18
N LEU A 21 22.65 -5.29 -13.36
CA LEU A 21 24.02 -5.53 -13.81
C LEU A 21 25.10 -4.83 -12.96
N LYS A 22 24.74 -3.79 -12.21
CA LYS A 22 25.65 -3.09 -11.28
C LYS A 22 25.82 -3.82 -9.95
N ILE A 23 24.96 -4.77 -9.64
CA ILE A 23 24.95 -5.50 -8.37
C ILE A 23 25.57 -6.89 -8.61
N PRO A 24 26.53 -7.36 -7.80
CA PRO A 24 27.02 -8.72 -7.91
C PRO A 24 25.88 -9.74 -7.72
N GLU A 25 25.71 -10.64 -8.69
CA GLU A 25 24.62 -11.64 -8.71
C GLU A 25 24.52 -12.43 -7.38
N ALA A 26 25.64 -12.86 -6.83
CA ALA A 26 25.67 -13.59 -5.56
C ALA A 26 25.08 -12.77 -4.39
N GLU A 27 25.35 -11.46 -4.35
CA GLU A 27 24.82 -10.59 -3.30
C GLU A 27 23.32 -10.33 -3.49
N LEU A 28 22.85 -10.24 -4.74
CA LEU A 28 21.41 -10.11 -5.02
C LEU A 28 20.66 -11.37 -4.57
N ILE A 29 21.17 -12.56 -4.88
CA ILE A 29 20.59 -13.83 -4.43
C ILE A 29 20.56 -13.91 -2.90
N GLU A 30 21.65 -13.55 -2.22
CA GLU A 30 21.70 -13.52 -0.75
C GLU A 30 20.65 -12.58 -0.17
N TYR A 31 20.41 -11.44 -0.81
CA TYR A 31 19.41 -10.48 -0.36
C TYR A 31 17.99 -10.99 -0.52
N GLU A 32 17.66 -11.60 -1.65
CA GLU A 32 16.34 -12.20 -1.87
C GLU A 32 16.05 -13.31 -0.84
N MET A 33 17.06 -14.15 -0.54
CA MET A 33 16.94 -15.16 0.52
C MET A 33 16.75 -14.50 1.90
N LEU A 34 17.45 -13.38 2.17
CA LEU A 34 17.29 -12.63 3.41
C LEU A 34 15.87 -12.07 3.53
N LEU A 35 15.31 -11.50 2.47
CA LEU A 35 13.94 -10.95 2.47
C LEU A 35 12.89 -12.04 2.72
N ALA A 36 13.02 -13.19 2.05
CA ALA A 36 12.12 -14.32 2.27
C ALA A 36 12.15 -14.82 3.73
N LYS A 37 13.35 -14.93 4.32
CA LYS A 37 13.52 -15.27 5.74
C LYS A 37 12.98 -14.16 6.66
N ALA A 38 13.24 -12.91 6.33
CA ALA A 38 12.83 -11.76 7.13
C ALA A 38 11.30 -11.66 7.26
N ASN A 39 10.56 -11.98 6.19
CA ASN A 39 9.11 -11.97 6.22
C ASN A 39 8.55 -12.95 7.27
N ASN A 40 9.06 -14.16 7.34
CA ASN A 40 8.63 -15.16 8.33
C ASN A 40 8.95 -14.71 9.76
N ILE A 41 10.16 -14.18 9.98
CA ILE A 41 10.58 -13.67 11.30
C ILE A 41 9.73 -12.45 11.70
N TRP A 42 9.40 -11.59 10.75
CA TRP A 42 8.55 -10.44 11.00
C TRP A 42 7.13 -10.86 11.42
N CYS A 43 6.53 -11.84 10.73
CA CYS A 43 5.20 -12.35 11.10
C CYS A 43 5.20 -12.90 12.54
N GLU A 44 6.22 -13.70 12.90
CA GLU A 44 6.36 -14.24 14.24
C GLU A 44 6.59 -13.13 15.30
N ALA A 45 7.47 -12.18 14.99
CA ALA A 45 7.76 -11.03 15.87
C ALA A 45 6.52 -10.16 16.10
N LYS A 46 5.73 -9.90 15.04
CA LYS A 46 4.48 -9.15 15.10
C LYS A 46 3.45 -9.87 15.97
N LEU A 47 3.23 -11.17 15.73
CA LEU A 47 2.27 -11.99 16.49
C LEU A 47 2.59 -11.99 18.00
N ASN A 48 3.88 -12.06 18.34
CA ASN A 48 4.36 -12.12 19.74
C ASN A 48 4.68 -10.73 20.34
N ASN A 49 4.45 -9.63 19.60
CA ASN A 49 4.86 -8.27 19.99
C ASN A 49 6.33 -8.22 20.45
N ASN A 50 7.21 -8.89 19.72
CA ASN A 50 8.62 -9.09 20.05
C ASN A 50 9.57 -8.52 18.99
N TYR A 51 9.81 -7.20 19.06
CA TYR A 51 10.73 -6.50 18.16
C TYR A 51 12.16 -7.07 18.21
N ALA A 52 12.60 -7.54 19.37
CA ALA A 52 13.97 -8.07 19.53
C ALA A 52 14.25 -9.30 18.63
N LEU A 53 13.21 -10.05 18.26
CA LEU A 53 13.31 -11.16 17.32
C LEU A 53 13.60 -10.65 15.89
N PHE A 54 13.01 -9.55 15.49
CA PHE A 54 13.14 -8.97 14.14
C PHE A 54 14.35 -8.05 13.98
N ALA A 55 14.78 -7.35 15.02
CA ALA A 55 15.82 -6.33 14.97
C ALA A 55 17.14 -6.81 14.30
N PRO A 56 17.66 -8.05 14.53
CA PRO A 56 18.87 -8.51 13.89
C PRO A 56 18.73 -8.67 12.36
N VAL A 57 17.58 -9.11 11.89
CA VAL A 57 17.28 -9.27 10.46
C VAL A 57 17.08 -7.90 9.81
N LEU A 58 16.37 -6.99 10.47
CA LEU A 58 16.23 -5.61 10.01
C LEU A 58 17.59 -4.91 9.84
N ALA A 59 18.52 -5.14 10.77
CA ALA A 59 19.87 -4.60 10.64
C ALA A 59 20.61 -5.14 9.40
N GLN A 60 20.42 -6.41 9.05
CA GLN A 60 21.00 -6.99 7.83
C GLN A 60 20.39 -6.35 6.58
N ILE A 61 19.06 -6.16 6.53
CA ILE A 61 18.37 -5.47 5.44
C ILE A 61 18.91 -4.05 5.27
N ILE A 62 19.02 -3.27 6.36
CA ILE A 62 19.57 -1.90 6.33
C ILE A 62 21.02 -1.89 5.82
N ASN A 63 21.85 -2.84 6.24
CA ASN A 63 23.24 -2.93 5.79
C ASN A 63 23.31 -3.28 4.30
N TRP A 64 22.42 -4.12 3.80
CA TRP A 64 22.35 -4.40 2.38
C TRP A 64 21.89 -3.18 1.58
N GLN A 65 20.88 -2.43 2.05
CA GLN A 65 20.43 -1.19 1.43
C GLN A 65 21.56 -0.15 1.31
N LYS A 66 22.46 -0.09 2.30
CA LYS A 66 23.65 0.77 2.22
C LYS A 66 24.62 0.32 1.13
N LYS A 67 24.77 -0.99 0.89
CA LYS A 67 25.58 -1.50 -0.23
C LYS A 67 24.90 -1.22 -1.56
N TYR A 68 23.58 -1.44 -1.65
CA TYR A 68 22.77 -1.15 -2.83
C TYR A 68 22.96 0.31 -3.29
N ILE A 69 22.90 1.25 -2.37
CA ILE A 69 23.22 2.65 -2.64
C ILE A 69 24.58 2.78 -3.30
N GLN A 70 25.63 2.17 -2.75
CA GLN A 70 27.01 2.27 -3.28
C GLN A 70 27.15 1.73 -4.70
N TYR A 71 26.38 0.70 -5.07
CA TYR A 71 26.37 0.16 -6.43
C TYR A 71 25.68 1.08 -7.44
N LEU A 72 24.67 1.82 -7.01
CA LEU A 72 23.81 2.60 -7.90
C LEU A 72 24.05 4.11 -7.87
N GLU A 73 24.91 4.61 -6.98
CA GLU A 73 25.27 6.03 -6.95
C GLU A 73 25.81 6.50 -8.29
N THR A 74 25.45 7.74 -8.63
CA THR A 74 25.94 8.47 -9.79
C THR A 74 26.42 9.86 -9.36
N ASP A 75 26.90 10.66 -10.30
CA ASP A 75 27.29 12.05 -10.00
C ASP A 75 26.11 12.92 -9.52
N THR A 76 24.89 12.59 -9.97
CA THR A 76 23.67 13.35 -9.70
C THR A 76 22.73 12.68 -8.71
N LEU A 77 22.87 11.39 -8.42
CA LEU A 77 22.00 10.61 -7.54
C LEU A 77 22.85 9.95 -6.46
N LYS A 78 22.77 10.41 -5.20
CA LYS A 78 23.66 9.96 -4.11
C LYS A 78 22.91 9.66 -2.83
N GLY A 79 23.49 8.74 -2.05
CA GLY A 79 23.00 8.41 -0.72
C GLY A 79 21.54 7.95 -0.73
N TYR A 80 20.75 8.52 0.17
CA TYR A 80 19.35 8.15 0.33
C TYR A 80 18.48 8.44 -0.91
N ASP A 81 18.89 9.40 -1.76
CA ASP A 81 18.18 9.73 -2.99
C ASP A 81 18.14 8.55 -3.98
N VAL A 82 19.12 7.64 -3.93
CA VAL A 82 19.10 6.40 -4.73
C VAL A 82 17.86 5.57 -4.39
N LEU A 83 17.56 5.42 -3.10
CA LEU A 83 16.38 4.67 -2.64
C LEU A 83 15.07 5.40 -2.95
N LEU A 84 15.04 6.73 -2.79
CA LEU A 84 13.85 7.53 -3.11
C LEU A 84 13.50 7.45 -4.60
N ASN A 85 14.50 7.44 -5.46
CA ASN A 85 14.33 7.35 -6.91
C ASN A 85 13.71 6.02 -7.37
N ASP A 86 13.82 4.93 -6.59
CA ASP A 86 13.16 3.66 -6.89
C ASP A 86 11.63 3.73 -6.67
N TYR A 87 11.16 4.62 -5.80
CA TYR A 87 9.74 4.84 -5.53
C TYR A 87 9.11 5.90 -6.44
N GLU A 88 9.84 7.00 -6.68
CA GLU A 88 9.41 8.08 -7.57
C GLU A 88 10.60 8.64 -8.32
N LYS A 89 10.71 8.29 -9.59
CA LYS A 89 11.85 8.67 -10.42
C LYS A 89 11.98 10.20 -10.55
N GLY A 90 13.16 10.70 -10.23
CA GLY A 90 13.49 12.13 -10.31
C GLY A 90 13.14 12.94 -9.06
N PHE A 91 12.54 12.33 -8.05
CA PHE A 91 12.34 12.96 -6.73
C PHE A 91 13.51 12.63 -5.81
N THR A 92 14.06 13.67 -5.19
CA THR A 92 15.16 13.57 -4.24
C THR A 92 14.71 14.03 -2.85
N LYS A 93 15.56 13.85 -1.86
CA LYS A 93 15.33 14.36 -0.51
C LYS A 93 14.93 15.84 -0.50
N LYS A 94 15.45 16.63 -1.45
CA LYS A 94 15.15 18.07 -1.53
C LYS A 94 13.67 18.32 -1.79
N GLU A 95 13.07 17.68 -2.79
CA GLU A 95 11.65 17.83 -3.12
C GLU A 95 10.77 17.32 -1.97
N TYR A 96 11.16 16.22 -1.33
CA TYR A 96 10.45 15.70 -0.17
C TYR A 96 10.58 16.60 1.06
N ASP A 97 11.75 17.19 1.32
CA ASP A 97 11.92 18.13 2.44
C ASP A 97 11.03 19.37 2.26
N GLU A 98 10.98 19.94 1.05
CA GLU A 98 10.10 21.09 0.75
C GLU A 98 8.62 20.74 1.00
N PHE A 99 8.17 19.58 0.54
CA PHE A 99 6.81 19.09 0.76
C PHE A 99 6.51 18.86 2.25
N PHE A 100 7.38 18.12 2.95
CA PHE A 100 7.17 17.81 4.36
C PHE A 100 7.30 19.02 5.27
N ASP A 101 8.12 20.01 4.93
CA ASP A 101 8.21 21.25 5.70
C ASP A 101 6.92 22.08 5.59
N LEU A 102 6.30 22.10 4.41
CA LEU A 102 4.96 22.69 4.24
C LEU A 102 3.92 21.93 5.10
N LEU A 103 3.91 20.60 5.05
CA LEU A 103 2.99 19.81 5.86
C LEU A 103 3.21 20.03 7.36
N LYS A 104 4.44 20.04 7.83
CA LYS A 104 4.75 20.31 9.24
C LYS A 104 4.24 21.67 9.67
N LYS A 105 4.45 22.69 8.83
CA LYS A 105 4.04 24.06 9.12
C LYS A 105 2.51 24.19 9.24
N GLU A 106 1.76 23.60 8.32
CA GLU A 106 0.32 23.80 8.22
C GLU A 106 -0.47 22.71 8.99
N LEU A 107 -0.10 21.46 8.83
CA LEU A 107 -0.86 20.32 9.35
C LEU A 107 -0.61 20.07 10.85
N VAL A 108 0.63 20.20 11.33
CA VAL A 108 0.94 19.93 12.75
C VAL A 108 0.19 20.85 13.72
N PRO A 109 0.10 22.19 13.50
CA PRO A 109 -0.71 23.05 14.36
C PRO A 109 -2.20 22.69 14.28
N PHE A 110 -2.71 22.31 13.11
CA PHE A 110 -4.09 21.89 12.93
C PHE A 110 -4.42 20.60 13.69
N VAL A 111 -3.56 19.57 13.57
CA VAL A 111 -3.70 18.33 14.33
C VAL A 111 -3.66 18.59 15.83
N LYS A 112 -2.70 19.40 16.32
CA LYS A 112 -2.64 19.79 17.75
C LYS A 112 -3.92 20.47 18.22
N LYS A 113 -4.52 21.32 17.40
CA LYS A 113 -5.81 21.98 17.70
C LYS A 113 -6.92 20.94 17.82
N ILE A 114 -7.04 20.01 16.88
CA ILE A 114 -8.06 18.95 16.90
C ILE A 114 -7.88 18.05 18.13
N THR A 115 -6.66 17.59 18.39
CA THR A 115 -6.37 16.67 19.52
C THR A 115 -6.49 17.32 20.88
N SER A 116 -6.56 18.67 20.97
CA SER A 116 -6.86 19.40 22.20
C SER A 116 -8.36 19.49 22.52
N LEU A 117 -9.22 19.16 21.55
CA LEU A 117 -10.67 19.11 21.77
C LEU A 117 -11.05 17.83 22.54
N LYS A 118 -12.25 17.85 23.14
CA LYS A 118 -12.78 16.64 23.76
C LYS A 118 -12.89 15.53 22.70
N PRO A 119 -12.28 14.35 22.91
CA PRO A 119 -12.39 13.26 21.97
C PRO A 119 -13.85 12.81 21.81
N LEU A 120 -14.20 12.41 20.60
CA LEU A 120 -15.46 11.73 20.36
C LEU A 120 -15.40 10.32 20.96
N ASP A 121 -16.56 9.79 21.33
CA ASP A 121 -16.65 8.40 21.77
C ASP A 121 -16.59 7.47 20.56
N ASP A 122 -15.46 6.82 20.37
CA ASP A 122 -15.19 5.83 19.34
C ASP A 122 -15.11 4.39 19.89
N SER A 123 -15.56 4.19 21.14
CA SER A 123 -15.50 2.89 21.84
C SER A 123 -16.20 1.77 21.06
N PHE A 124 -17.20 2.11 20.26
CA PHE A 124 -17.89 1.15 19.40
C PHE A 124 -16.94 0.46 18.39
N VAL A 125 -15.89 1.13 17.94
CA VAL A 125 -14.94 0.58 16.96
C VAL A 125 -14.18 -0.63 17.52
N TYR A 126 -13.99 -0.68 18.84
CA TYR A 126 -13.20 -1.69 19.55
C TYR A 126 -14.08 -2.81 20.18
N LYS A 127 -15.39 -2.80 19.94
CA LYS A 127 -16.26 -3.93 20.33
C LYS A 127 -15.83 -5.20 19.57
N LYS A 128 -16.33 -6.35 20.00
CA LYS A 128 -16.05 -7.62 19.30
C LYS A 128 -16.91 -7.75 18.04
N TYR A 129 -16.27 -7.85 16.89
CA TYR A 129 -16.87 -7.96 15.57
C TYR A 129 -16.54 -9.31 14.92
N SER A 130 -17.54 -10.04 14.46
CA SER A 130 -17.36 -11.31 13.75
C SER A 130 -16.49 -11.13 12.50
N ILE A 131 -15.44 -11.94 12.37
CA ILE A 131 -14.57 -11.97 11.18
C ILE A 131 -15.36 -12.31 9.91
N ASP A 132 -16.29 -13.27 9.99
CA ASP A 132 -17.12 -13.65 8.83
C ASP A 132 -17.98 -12.49 8.34
N LYS A 133 -18.61 -11.74 9.25
CA LYS A 133 -19.35 -10.52 8.90
C LYS A 133 -18.45 -9.42 8.35
N GLN A 134 -17.22 -9.28 8.84
CA GLN A 134 -16.24 -8.35 8.27
C GLN A 134 -15.89 -8.76 6.83
N LYS A 135 -15.72 -10.05 6.54
CA LYS A 135 -15.49 -10.57 5.19
C LYS A 135 -16.70 -10.32 4.29
N GLU A 136 -17.91 -10.48 4.81
CA GLU A 136 -19.15 -10.15 4.08
C GLU A 136 -19.20 -8.65 3.71
N PHE A 137 -18.87 -7.77 4.65
CA PHE A 137 -18.80 -6.33 4.37
C PHE A 137 -17.66 -5.97 3.40
N ALA A 138 -16.52 -6.64 3.47
CA ALA A 138 -15.45 -6.49 2.49
C ALA A 138 -15.92 -6.86 1.06
N HIS A 139 -16.68 -7.92 0.90
CA HIS A 139 -17.29 -8.27 -0.38
C HIS A 139 -18.31 -7.22 -0.85
N TYR A 140 -19.09 -6.65 0.05
CA TYR A 140 -19.97 -5.53 -0.27
C TYR A 140 -19.17 -4.31 -0.77
N LEU A 141 -18.05 -3.97 -0.14
CA LEU A 141 -17.17 -2.88 -0.60
C LEU A 141 -16.57 -3.16 -1.99
N MET A 142 -16.24 -4.42 -2.28
CA MET A 142 -15.81 -4.81 -3.63
C MET A 142 -16.89 -4.52 -4.68
N ASP A 143 -18.13 -4.84 -4.38
CA ASP A 143 -19.25 -4.55 -5.29
C ASP A 143 -19.50 -3.04 -5.43
N VAL A 144 -19.40 -2.26 -4.32
CA VAL A 144 -19.49 -0.79 -4.33
C VAL A 144 -18.41 -0.15 -5.20
N MET A 145 -17.18 -0.67 -5.15
CA MET A 145 -16.04 -0.18 -5.92
C MET A 145 -15.89 -0.84 -7.30
N CYS A 146 -16.92 -1.59 -7.74
CA CYS A 146 -16.97 -2.25 -9.05
C CYS A 146 -15.76 -3.18 -9.30
N PHE A 147 -15.28 -3.85 -8.25
CA PHE A 147 -14.22 -4.85 -8.39
C PHE A 147 -14.82 -6.15 -8.95
N ASP A 148 -14.51 -6.45 -10.21
CA ASP A 148 -15.02 -7.64 -10.88
C ASP A 148 -14.22 -8.89 -10.46
N LYS A 149 -14.89 -9.79 -9.73
CA LYS A 149 -14.35 -11.07 -9.24
C LYS A 149 -13.91 -12.04 -10.35
N LYS A 150 -14.25 -11.77 -11.61
CA LYS A 150 -13.74 -12.54 -12.76
C LYS A 150 -12.27 -12.23 -13.04
N PHE A 151 -11.82 -11.05 -12.67
CA PHE A 151 -10.47 -10.53 -12.93
C PHE A 151 -9.68 -10.30 -11.64
N GLY A 152 -10.16 -10.81 -10.52
CA GLY A 152 -9.50 -10.62 -9.25
C GLY A 152 -9.82 -11.67 -8.21
N LEU A 153 -8.89 -11.82 -7.28
CA LEU A 153 -8.98 -12.72 -6.14
C LEU A 153 -8.77 -11.93 -4.85
N THR A 154 -9.51 -12.33 -3.79
CA THR A 154 -9.24 -11.81 -2.45
C THR A 154 -8.81 -12.92 -1.51
N LYS A 155 -7.85 -12.63 -0.64
CA LYS A 155 -7.33 -13.52 0.39
C LYS A 155 -7.04 -12.74 1.67
N GLU A 156 -6.85 -13.47 2.75
CA GLU A 156 -6.36 -12.94 4.02
C GLU A 156 -4.83 -13.01 4.08
N SER A 157 -4.18 -11.99 4.62
CA SER A 157 -2.73 -11.91 4.81
C SER A 157 -2.40 -11.13 6.09
N GLU A 158 -1.18 -11.26 6.60
CA GLU A 158 -0.71 -10.53 7.79
C GLU A 158 -0.62 -9.00 7.58
N HIS A 159 -0.39 -8.58 6.36
CA HIS A 159 -0.45 -7.19 5.92
C HIS A 159 -1.24 -7.12 4.62
N PRO A 160 -2.28 -6.27 4.52
CA PRO A 160 -3.00 -6.05 3.27
C PRO A 160 -2.04 -5.62 2.15
N PHE A 161 -2.27 -6.13 0.95
CA PHE A 161 -1.53 -5.72 -0.24
C PHE A 161 -2.32 -6.03 -1.52
N THR A 162 -1.98 -5.34 -2.59
CA THR A 162 -2.49 -5.57 -3.95
C THR A 162 -1.34 -5.99 -4.86
N SER A 163 -1.57 -6.98 -5.71
CA SER A 163 -0.65 -7.41 -6.77
C SER A 163 -1.38 -7.42 -8.11
N GLY A 164 -0.84 -6.70 -9.10
CA GLY A 164 -1.30 -6.68 -10.48
C GLY A 164 -0.46 -7.63 -11.36
N TYR A 165 -1.13 -8.41 -12.20
CA TYR A 165 -0.52 -9.28 -13.23
C TYR A 165 -1.12 -8.96 -14.60
N GLY A 166 -1.43 -7.69 -14.83
CA GLY A 166 -2.16 -7.17 -15.97
C GLY A 166 -3.60 -6.78 -15.62
N THR A 167 -4.30 -6.19 -16.57
CA THR A 167 -5.63 -5.62 -16.36
C THR A 167 -6.72 -6.65 -16.03
N THR A 168 -6.44 -7.93 -16.26
CA THR A 168 -7.37 -9.05 -16.07
C THR A 168 -7.02 -9.99 -14.90
N ASP A 169 -5.93 -9.72 -14.17
CA ASP A 169 -5.58 -10.47 -12.95
C ASP A 169 -5.00 -9.52 -11.90
N VAL A 170 -5.86 -9.01 -11.01
CA VAL A 170 -5.47 -8.17 -9.87
C VAL A 170 -5.92 -8.83 -8.57
N ARG A 171 -4.98 -9.05 -7.66
CA ARG A 171 -5.20 -9.79 -6.42
C ARG A 171 -5.06 -8.88 -5.23
N VAL A 172 -6.07 -8.92 -4.36
CA VAL A 172 -6.18 -8.06 -3.17
C VAL A 172 -6.16 -8.91 -1.92
N THR A 173 -5.43 -8.50 -0.90
CA THR A 173 -5.50 -9.13 0.41
C THR A 173 -6.00 -8.15 1.47
N CYS A 174 -6.56 -8.69 2.56
CA CYS A 174 -7.03 -7.93 3.70
C CYS A 174 -6.63 -8.63 4.99
N HIS A 175 -6.63 -7.91 6.10
CA HIS A 175 -6.45 -8.46 7.43
C HIS A 175 -7.65 -8.09 8.32
N TYR A 176 -8.07 -9.01 9.19
CA TYR A 176 -9.26 -8.85 10.00
C TYR A 176 -8.93 -8.98 11.49
N TYR A 177 -9.34 -8.00 12.29
CA TYR A 177 -9.24 -8.04 13.75
C TYR A 177 -10.63 -8.06 14.38
N GLU A 178 -10.87 -8.98 15.32
CA GLU A 178 -12.16 -9.03 16.04
C GLU A 178 -12.49 -7.74 16.80
N ASN A 179 -11.49 -7.01 17.25
CA ASN A 179 -11.63 -5.84 18.12
C ASN A 179 -11.21 -4.52 17.44
N LEU A 180 -11.19 -4.46 16.12
CA LEU A 180 -10.85 -3.25 15.37
C LEU A 180 -11.54 -3.25 14.00
N LEU A 181 -12.84 -2.95 13.99
CA LEU A 181 -13.67 -3.00 12.78
C LEU A 181 -13.12 -2.11 11.64
N THR A 182 -12.65 -0.92 11.96
CA THR A 182 -12.20 0.06 10.97
C THR A 182 -10.95 -0.38 10.20
N SER A 183 -10.15 -1.29 10.76
CA SER A 183 -8.94 -1.78 10.11
C SER A 183 -9.26 -2.49 8.79
N SER A 184 -10.13 -3.49 8.81
CA SER A 184 -10.50 -4.23 7.59
C SER A 184 -11.25 -3.37 6.59
N ILE A 185 -12.10 -2.46 7.04
CA ILE A 185 -12.87 -1.55 6.18
C ILE A 185 -11.94 -0.65 5.38
N PHE A 186 -11.09 0.12 6.05
CA PHE A 186 -10.23 1.09 5.37
C PHE A 186 -9.09 0.42 4.60
N SER A 187 -8.55 -0.70 5.09
CA SER A 187 -7.60 -1.48 4.32
C SER A 187 -8.22 -2.02 3.02
N MET A 188 -9.45 -2.55 3.07
CA MET A 188 -10.11 -3.04 1.85
C MET A 188 -10.35 -1.91 0.85
N ILE A 189 -10.81 -0.72 1.28
CA ILE A 189 -11.00 0.42 0.40
C ILE A 189 -9.66 0.87 -0.22
N HIS A 190 -8.59 0.88 0.59
CA HIS A 190 -7.24 1.21 0.16
C HIS A 190 -6.75 0.26 -0.93
N GLU A 191 -6.79 -1.04 -0.67
CA GLU A 191 -6.33 -2.06 -1.62
C GLU A 191 -7.18 -2.09 -2.90
N LEU A 192 -8.49 -1.88 -2.79
CA LEU A 192 -9.36 -1.72 -3.95
C LEU A 192 -9.04 -0.44 -4.75
N GLY A 193 -8.51 0.60 -4.12
CA GLY A 193 -7.99 1.78 -4.79
C GLY A 193 -6.79 1.44 -5.70
N HIS A 194 -5.82 0.69 -5.19
CA HIS A 194 -4.72 0.13 -5.98
C HIS A 194 -5.22 -0.75 -7.13
N ALA A 195 -6.15 -1.66 -6.82
CA ALA A 195 -6.70 -2.59 -7.79
C ALA A 195 -7.47 -1.87 -8.91
N THR A 196 -8.20 -0.81 -8.58
CA THR A 196 -8.91 0.02 -9.57
C THR A 196 -7.92 0.72 -10.50
N TYR A 197 -6.81 1.21 -9.98
CA TYR A 197 -5.76 1.84 -10.77
C TYR A 197 -5.12 0.85 -11.75
N GLU A 198 -4.70 -0.32 -11.29
CA GLU A 198 -4.14 -1.39 -12.13
C GLU A 198 -5.08 -1.78 -13.27
N ARG A 199 -6.36 -1.96 -12.96
CA ARG A 199 -7.36 -2.38 -13.93
C ARG A 199 -7.78 -1.32 -14.95
N GLN A 200 -7.47 -0.05 -14.70
CA GLN A 200 -7.74 1.05 -15.63
C GLN A 200 -6.56 1.36 -16.53
N CYS A 201 -5.45 0.64 -16.40
CA CYS A 201 -4.37 0.70 -17.38
C CYS A 201 -4.85 0.19 -18.74
N ASP A 202 -4.22 0.66 -19.82
CA ASP A 202 -4.59 0.22 -21.16
C ASP A 202 -4.12 -1.22 -21.39
N SER A 203 -5.05 -2.15 -21.62
CA SER A 203 -4.76 -3.58 -21.81
C SER A 203 -3.84 -3.89 -22.99
N LYS A 204 -3.62 -2.94 -23.91
CA LYS A 204 -2.62 -3.12 -24.97
C LYS A 204 -1.19 -3.25 -24.45
N TYR A 205 -0.96 -2.85 -23.18
CA TYR A 205 0.34 -2.97 -22.52
C TYR A 205 0.46 -4.21 -21.63
N ASP A 206 -0.61 -5.00 -21.47
CA ASP A 206 -0.52 -6.28 -20.76
C ASP A 206 0.60 -7.14 -21.42
N ASP A 207 1.31 -7.92 -20.62
CA ASP A 207 2.47 -8.73 -21.06
C ASP A 207 3.67 -7.92 -21.62
N THR A 208 3.71 -6.60 -21.43
CA THR A 208 4.87 -5.76 -21.77
C THR A 208 5.49 -5.14 -20.52
N ALA A 209 6.70 -4.59 -20.65
CA ALA A 209 7.33 -3.84 -19.56
C ALA A 209 6.60 -2.52 -19.23
N LEU A 210 5.65 -2.08 -20.04
CA LEU A 210 4.83 -0.88 -19.80
C LEU A 210 3.50 -1.22 -19.07
N SER A 211 3.26 -2.48 -18.72
CA SER A 211 2.07 -2.93 -18.00
C SER A 211 2.00 -2.34 -16.59
N GLY A 212 0.77 -2.18 -16.08
CA GLY A 212 0.49 -1.76 -14.71
C GLY A 212 0.60 -0.26 -14.46
N GLY A 213 0.47 0.12 -13.19
CA GLY A 213 0.61 1.50 -12.73
C GLY A 213 2.04 2.01 -12.88
N THR A 214 2.21 3.35 -12.90
CA THR A 214 3.50 3.96 -13.28
C THR A 214 4.54 3.90 -12.16
N THR A 215 4.27 4.53 -11.02
CA THR A 215 5.19 4.63 -9.88
C THR A 215 4.50 4.26 -8.59
N MET A 216 5.27 3.91 -7.56
CA MET A 216 4.70 3.61 -6.25
C MET A 216 4.02 4.83 -5.62
N ALA A 217 4.51 6.04 -5.87
CA ALA A 217 3.88 7.26 -5.40
C ALA A 217 2.51 7.49 -6.06
N MET A 218 2.38 7.25 -7.37
CA MET A 218 1.08 7.32 -8.06
C MET A 218 0.14 6.22 -7.60
N HIS A 219 0.63 5.01 -7.39
CA HIS A 219 -0.15 3.92 -6.83
C HIS A 219 -0.73 4.27 -5.46
N GLU A 220 0.11 4.78 -4.55
CA GLU A 220 -0.32 5.19 -3.22
C GLU A 220 -1.26 6.41 -3.26
N SER A 221 -1.07 7.33 -4.22
CA SER A 221 -2.00 8.44 -4.44
C SER A 221 -3.41 7.96 -4.77
N GLN A 222 -3.55 6.90 -5.57
CA GLN A 222 -4.85 6.32 -5.91
C GLN A 222 -5.49 5.61 -4.71
N SER A 223 -4.75 4.79 -4.00
CA SER A 223 -5.24 4.12 -2.79
C SER A 223 -5.68 5.12 -1.72
N ARG A 224 -4.87 6.16 -1.48
CA ARG A 224 -5.20 7.23 -0.53
C ARG A 224 -6.38 8.10 -0.97
N PHE A 225 -6.56 8.32 -2.26
CA PHE A 225 -7.74 8.99 -2.77
C PHE A 225 -9.01 8.21 -2.37
N TYR A 226 -9.04 6.91 -2.64
CA TYR A 226 -10.20 6.08 -2.28
C TYR A 226 -10.36 5.94 -0.76
N GLU A 227 -9.29 5.69 -0.01
CA GLU A 227 -9.37 5.54 1.44
C GLU A 227 -9.71 6.86 2.15
N ASN A 228 -8.91 7.92 1.92
CA ASN A 228 -8.96 9.12 2.75
C ASN A 228 -9.97 10.16 2.23
N ILE A 229 -10.14 10.29 0.91
CA ILE A 229 -11.04 11.31 0.34
C ILE A 229 -12.44 10.74 0.15
N VAL A 230 -12.57 9.54 -0.41
CA VAL A 230 -13.87 8.90 -0.64
C VAL A 230 -14.33 8.14 0.60
N GLY A 231 -13.57 7.15 1.04
CA GLY A 231 -13.95 6.19 2.08
C GLY A 231 -14.08 6.77 3.50
N ARG A 232 -13.49 7.94 3.78
CA ARG A 232 -13.67 8.65 5.06
C ARG A 232 -14.63 9.83 4.95
N SER A 233 -15.36 9.96 3.84
CA SER A 233 -16.29 11.07 3.64
C SER A 233 -17.68 10.79 4.21
N TYR A 234 -18.37 11.84 4.67
CA TYR A 234 -19.77 11.73 5.09
C TYR A 234 -20.71 11.25 3.96
N PRO A 235 -20.59 11.72 2.70
CA PRO A 235 -21.42 11.21 1.61
C PRO A 235 -21.27 9.72 1.37
N PHE A 236 -20.07 9.17 1.49
CA PHE A 236 -19.85 7.72 1.38
C PHE A 236 -20.59 7.00 2.50
N TRP A 237 -20.39 7.38 3.74
CA TRP A 237 -20.99 6.69 4.88
C TRP A 237 -22.50 6.92 4.99
N SER A 238 -23.03 8.08 4.61
CA SER A 238 -24.49 8.30 4.58
C SER A 238 -25.22 7.28 3.70
N LYS A 239 -24.54 6.76 2.68
CA LYS A 239 -25.08 5.72 1.78
C LYS A 239 -24.81 4.30 2.28
N HIS A 240 -23.63 4.03 2.84
CA HIS A 240 -23.16 2.66 3.11
C HIS A 240 -23.22 2.26 4.57
N TYR A 241 -23.32 3.21 5.50
CA TYR A 241 -23.46 2.93 6.93
C TYR A 241 -24.69 2.11 7.29
N PRO A 242 -25.88 2.30 6.70
CA PRO A 242 -27.04 1.47 7.00
C PRO A 242 -26.80 -0.02 6.73
N VAL A 243 -26.03 -0.36 5.70
CA VAL A 243 -25.65 -1.76 5.41
C VAL A 243 -24.70 -2.30 6.47
N LEU A 244 -23.69 -1.52 6.86
CA LEU A 244 -22.78 -1.89 7.94
C LEU A 244 -23.53 -2.07 9.26
N GLN A 245 -24.42 -1.13 9.61
CA GLN A 245 -25.21 -1.15 10.83
C GLN A 245 -26.16 -2.37 10.85
N GLN A 246 -26.79 -2.71 9.75
CA GLN A 246 -27.63 -3.89 9.66
C GLN A 246 -26.84 -5.18 9.86
N LEU A 247 -25.67 -5.29 9.26
CA LEU A 247 -24.80 -6.46 9.35
C LEU A 247 -24.28 -6.66 10.78
N PHE A 248 -23.94 -5.57 11.46
CA PHE A 248 -23.46 -5.55 12.85
C PHE A 248 -24.49 -4.94 13.81
N PHE A 249 -25.75 -5.24 13.65
CA PHE A 249 -26.84 -4.63 14.39
C PHE A 249 -26.63 -4.68 15.90
N GLU A 250 -26.16 -5.80 16.45
CA GLU A 250 -25.91 -5.98 17.88
C GLU A 250 -24.87 -4.98 18.43
N ASN A 251 -23.96 -4.52 17.57
CA ASN A 251 -22.86 -3.63 17.96
C ASN A 251 -23.14 -2.16 17.62
N LEU A 252 -23.95 -1.89 16.59
CA LEU A 252 -24.06 -0.56 15.98
C LEU A 252 -25.48 0.02 15.95
N HIS A 253 -26.50 -0.67 16.49
CA HIS A 253 -27.90 -0.21 16.43
C HIS A 253 -28.11 1.15 17.10
N ASP A 254 -27.30 1.51 18.08
CA ASP A 254 -27.35 2.74 18.86
C ASP A 254 -26.25 3.76 18.47
N VAL A 255 -25.49 3.46 17.41
CA VAL A 255 -24.42 4.35 16.91
C VAL A 255 -24.97 5.14 15.73
N GLU A 256 -24.99 6.46 15.86
CA GLU A 256 -25.34 7.38 14.77
C GLU A 256 -24.12 7.70 13.89
N LEU A 257 -24.41 8.07 12.63
CA LEU A 257 -23.37 8.43 11.65
C LEU A 257 -22.77 9.80 11.96
#